data_390ada04d4104839073a2ee4c32d09e0
#
_entry.id   390ada04d4104839073a2ee4c32d09e0
#
_cell.length_a   1.000
_cell.length_b   1.000
_cell.length_c   1.000
_cell.angle_alpha   90.00
_cell.angle_beta   90.00
_cell.angle_gamma   90.00
#
_symmetry.space_group_name_H-M   'P 1'
#
loop_
_entity.id
_entity.type
_entity.pdbx_description
1 polymer ?
#
loop_
_entity_poly.entity_id
_entity_poly.type
_entity_poly.pdbx_seq_one_letter_code
_entity_poly.pdbx_strand_id
1 'polypeptide(L)'
;VEGVRNFPVAALRPLYQAAFIKDKFTFNKMIFSLGLRVERFDLNTKVLRDPYSLYQIMTAKDYYATQSAPPRPANVGDDFKVYVTGPGDSSPKGFRDGDTWYFSDGRQANDGNLIFGGGVVTPFLFDTVTGDNISDIRFNPETSFEDYTPQVNWLPRLAFSFPISQDANFFAHYDILVQRPPSNWEVTPLDYFYFNVAGRTPVNNANLLPERVVDYEVGFQQRLNQNSALKFSAYYREFRDMIQRRT
;
A
#
# COMPACT_ATOMS: atom_id res chain seq x y z
N VAL A 1 5.77 13.01 42.35
CA VAL A 1 6.45 12.54 41.15
C VAL A 1 5.65 13.09 39.99
N GLU A 2 5.98 14.29 39.56
CA GLU A 2 5.51 14.78 38.27
C GLU A 2 6.00 13.80 37.24
N GLY A 3 5.07 13.04 36.69
CA GLY A 3 5.36 11.98 35.77
C GLY A 3 5.84 12.55 34.43
N VAL A 4 7.12 12.74 34.30
CA VAL A 4 7.74 12.67 32.99
C VAL A 4 7.44 11.25 32.49
N ARG A 5 6.41 11.16 31.65
CA ARG A 5 6.11 9.92 30.97
C ARG A 5 7.24 9.67 29.97
N ASN A 6 8.30 9.03 30.45
CA ASN A 6 9.33 8.44 29.59
C ASN A 6 8.72 7.25 28.84
N PHE A 7 7.70 7.54 28.05
CA PHE A 7 7.17 6.55 27.14
C PHE A 7 8.03 6.66 25.88
N PRO A 8 8.75 5.58 25.50
CA PRO A 8 9.72 5.63 24.40
C PRO A 8 9.07 5.85 23.01
N VAL A 9 7.73 5.90 22.97
CA VAL A 9 6.96 6.07 21.75
C VAL A 9 6.30 7.44 21.75
N ALA A 10 6.72 8.30 20.81
CA ALA A 10 6.10 9.60 20.59
C ALA A 10 4.70 9.45 20.00
N ALA A 11 3.83 10.42 20.26
CA ALA A 11 2.54 10.48 19.57
C ALA A 11 2.74 10.65 18.07
N LEU A 12 1.95 9.94 17.27
CA LEU A 12 1.91 10.12 15.83
C LEU A 12 1.55 11.57 15.50
N ARG A 13 2.25 12.14 14.52
CA ARG A 13 2.02 13.51 14.03
C ARG A 13 1.97 13.50 12.49
N PRO A 14 0.96 12.85 11.91
CA PRO A 14 0.85 12.79 10.46
C PRO A 14 0.66 14.19 9.87
N LEU A 15 1.25 14.42 8.72
CA LEU A 15 1.15 15.66 7.96
C LEU A 15 0.28 15.43 6.73
N TYR A 16 -0.75 16.26 6.58
CA TYR A 16 -1.61 16.27 5.42
C TYR A 16 -1.62 17.66 4.78
N GLN A 17 -1.35 17.69 3.49
CA GLN A 17 -1.37 18.91 2.69
C GLN A 17 -2.21 18.69 1.44
N ALA A 18 -3.00 19.68 1.06
CA ALA A 18 -3.78 19.63 -0.16
C ALA A 18 -3.88 21.01 -0.80
N ALA A 19 -3.83 21.02 -2.12
CA ALA A 19 -4.10 22.20 -2.93
C ALA A 19 -5.05 21.84 -4.05
N PHE A 20 -5.86 22.77 -4.50
CA PHE A 20 -6.72 22.56 -5.66
C PHE A 20 -6.85 23.83 -6.51
N ILE A 21 -7.07 23.62 -7.80
CA ILE A 21 -7.46 24.63 -8.75
C ILE A 21 -8.70 24.15 -9.49
N LYS A 22 -9.61 25.04 -9.77
CA LYS A 22 -10.82 24.74 -10.54
C LYS A 22 -11.15 25.91 -11.44
N ASP A 23 -11.45 25.61 -12.70
CA ASP A 23 -11.96 26.55 -13.67
C ASP A 23 -13.31 26.11 -14.21
N LYS A 24 -14.16 27.07 -14.54
CA LYS A 24 -15.46 26.84 -15.17
C LYS A 24 -15.66 27.86 -16.28
N PHE A 25 -15.76 27.38 -17.48
CA PHE A 25 -15.95 28.26 -18.65
C PHE A 25 -17.05 27.75 -19.58
N THR A 26 -17.56 28.63 -20.40
CA THR A 26 -18.59 28.31 -21.37
C THR A 26 -18.03 28.52 -22.79
N PHE A 27 -18.17 27.52 -23.64
CA PHE A 27 -17.80 27.58 -25.01
C PHE A 27 -18.94 27.02 -25.88
N ASN A 28 -19.47 27.81 -26.84
CA ASN A 28 -20.59 27.42 -27.70
C ASN A 28 -21.77 26.79 -26.98
N LYS A 29 -22.24 27.43 -25.89
CA LYS A 29 -23.30 26.95 -24.98
C LYS A 29 -22.93 25.71 -24.13
N MET A 30 -21.82 25.09 -24.39
CA MET A 30 -21.30 24.00 -23.57
C MET A 30 -20.62 24.57 -22.33
N ILE A 31 -20.86 23.96 -21.20
CA ILE A 31 -20.25 24.34 -19.91
C ILE A 31 -19.22 23.29 -19.55
N PHE A 32 -18.00 23.72 -19.37
CA PHE A 32 -16.90 22.89 -18.89
C PHE A 32 -16.54 23.28 -17.47
N SER A 33 -16.26 22.30 -16.64
CA SER A 33 -15.68 22.51 -15.32
C SER A 33 -14.49 21.57 -15.19
N LEU A 34 -13.31 22.16 -15.11
CA LEU A 34 -12.04 21.45 -14.99
C LEU A 34 -11.48 21.71 -13.60
N GLY A 35 -11.15 20.67 -12.90
CA GLY A 35 -10.55 20.75 -11.57
C GLY A 35 -9.37 19.82 -11.43
N LEU A 36 -8.38 20.23 -10.68
CA LEU A 36 -7.27 19.39 -10.27
C LEU A 36 -7.02 19.63 -8.80
N ARG A 37 -7.02 18.55 -8.03
CA ARG A 37 -6.60 18.54 -6.63
C ARG A 37 -5.38 17.68 -6.48
N VAL A 38 -4.41 18.15 -5.72
CA VAL A 38 -3.21 17.42 -5.33
C VAL A 38 -3.22 17.27 -3.82
N GLU A 39 -2.99 16.07 -3.36
CA GLU A 39 -2.90 15.75 -1.94
C GLU A 39 -1.57 15.09 -1.64
N ARG A 40 -0.92 15.49 -0.54
CA ARG A 40 0.26 14.85 0.01
C ARG A 40 -0.05 14.40 1.44
N PHE A 41 0.16 13.14 1.68
CA PHE A 41 0.07 12.55 3.01
C PHE A 41 1.42 11.98 3.43
N ASP A 42 1.82 12.28 4.65
CA ASP A 42 3.05 11.85 5.27
C ASP A 42 2.72 11.36 6.68
N LEU A 43 2.95 10.09 6.95
CA LEU A 43 2.71 9.52 8.28
C LEU A 43 3.70 10.08 9.32
N ASN A 44 4.81 10.67 8.84
CA ASN A 44 5.83 11.33 9.66
C ASN A 44 6.35 10.44 10.79
N THR A 45 6.62 9.19 10.47
CA THR A 45 7.16 8.20 11.42
C THR A 45 8.07 7.20 10.68
N LYS A 46 8.79 6.41 11.45
CA LYS A 46 9.53 5.28 10.92
C LYS A 46 8.58 4.12 10.65
N VAL A 47 8.82 3.42 9.55
CA VAL A 47 8.08 2.22 9.12
C VAL A 47 9.05 1.07 8.92
N LEU A 48 8.54 -0.16 8.91
CA LEU A 48 9.38 -1.31 8.59
C LEU A 48 9.92 -1.20 7.16
N ARG A 49 11.20 -1.45 7.01
CA ARG A 49 11.84 -1.53 5.69
C ARG A 49 11.30 -2.72 4.88
N ASP A 50 11.04 -3.82 5.55
CA ASP A 50 10.37 -4.98 4.96
C ASP A 50 9.04 -5.23 5.70
N PRO A 51 7.88 -5.24 5.01
CA PRO A 51 6.58 -5.38 5.67
C PRO A 51 6.34 -6.74 6.32
N TYR A 52 7.20 -7.73 6.04
CA TYR A 52 7.08 -9.10 6.55
C TYR A 52 8.14 -9.44 7.60
N SER A 53 9.06 -8.53 7.92
CA SER A 53 10.13 -8.82 8.86
C SER A 53 10.54 -7.61 9.67
N LEU A 54 10.69 -7.82 10.98
CA LEU A 54 11.31 -6.85 11.88
C LEU A 54 12.84 -6.78 11.71
N TYR A 55 13.43 -7.73 11.01
CA TYR A 55 14.87 -7.87 10.84
C TYR A 55 15.27 -7.72 9.38
N GLN A 56 16.51 -7.33 9.14
CA GLN A 56 17.04 -7.28 7.79
C GLN A 56 17.04 -8.69 7.17
N ILE A 57 16.47 -8.81 5.99
CA ILE A 57 16.39 -10.07 5.23
C ILE A 57 17.46 -10.08 4.15
N MET A 58 18.14 -11.22 4.00
CA MET A 58 19.14 -11.42 2.95
C MET A 58 18.48 -11.51 1.58
N THR A 59 19.08 -10.87 0.60
CA THR A 59 18.65 -11.02 -0.80
C THR A 59 19.18 -12.33 -1.39
N ALA A 60 18.56 -12.80 -2.45
CA ALA A 60 19.05 -14.00 -3.15
C ALA A 60 20.47 -13.79 -3.70
N LYS A 61 20.77 -12.59 -4.18
CA LYS A 61 22.14 -12.24 -4.63
C LYS A 61 23.17 -12.46 -3.52
N ASP A 62 22.94 -11.88 -2.35
CA ASP A 62 23.88 -11.98 -1.24
C ASP A 62 23.94 -13.39 -0.65
N TYR A 63 22.78 -14.04 -0.56
CA TYR A 63 22.68 -15.42 -0.09
C TYR A 63 23.54 -16.38 -0.95
N TYR A 64 23.35 -16.38 -2.26
CA TYR A 64 24.09 -17.27 -3.17
C TYR A 64 25.55 -16.88 -3.36
N ALA A 65 25.94 -15.65 -2.98
CA ALA A 65 27.34 -15.24 -2.94
C ALA A 65 28.08 -15.75 -1.71
N THR A 66 27.38 -16.00 -0.60
CA THR A 66 27.99 -16.28 0.72
C THR A 66 27.73 -17.71 1.21
N GLN A 67 26.70 -18.39 0.70
CA GLN A 67 26.29 -19.71 1.18
C GLN A 67 26.62 -20.81 0.17
N SER A 68 27.07 -21.95 0.66
CA SER A 68 27.13 -23.20 -0.10
C SER A 68 25.71 -23.76 -0.22
N ALA A 69 24.93 -23.20 -1.12
CA ALA A 69 23.51 -23.46 -1.30
C ALA A 69 23.27 -24.30 -2.57
N PRO A 70 22.11 -24.96 -2.70
CA PRO A 70 21.69 -25.53 -3.98
C PRO A 70 21.75 -24.46 -5.09
N PRO A 71 21.86 -24.85 -6.37
CA PRO A 71 21.85 -23.91 -7.47
C PRO A 71 20.62 -23.00 -7.42
N ARG A 72 20.83 -21.71 -7.65
CA ARG A 72 19.77 -20.72 -7.68
C ARG A 72 18.81 -21.01 -8.82
N PRO A 73 17.48 -21.06 -8.58
CA PRO A 73 16.50 -21.18 -9.64
C PRO A 73 16.59 -20.02 -10.64
N ALA A 74 16.44 -20.32 -11.94
CA ALA A 74 16.67 -19.34 -13.01
C ALA A 74 15.71 -18.12 -12.98
N ASN A 75 14.53 -18.28 -12.38
CA ASN A 75 13.52 -17.22 -12.26
C ASN A 75 13.55 -16.50 -10.93
N VAL A 76 14.48 -16.81 -10.04
CA VAL A 76 14.69 -16.06 -8.80
C VAL A 76 15.63 -14.89 -9.06
N GLY A 77 15.11 -13.66 -8.95
CA GLY A 77 15.85 -12.42 -9.16
C GLY A 77 16.85 -12.11 -8.04
N ASP A 78 17.75 -11.17 -8.28
CA ASP A 78 18.80 -10.75 -7.34
C ASP A 78 18.22 -10.20 -6.03
N ASP A 79 17.13 -9.43 -6.13
CA ASP A 79 16.52 -8.70 -5.01
C ASP A 79 15.50 -9.53 -4.23
N PHE A 80 15.23 -10.76 -4.67
CA PHE A 80 14.29 -11.66 -3.97
C PHE A 80 14.77 -11.93 -2.54
N LYS A 81 13.85 -11.92 -1.58
CA LYS A 81 14.11 -12.22 -0.19
C LYS A 81 14.13 -13.72 0.04
N VAL A 82 15.11 -14.22 0.79
CA VAL A 82 15.32 -15.65 1.05
C VAL A 82 14.72 -16.07 2.37
N TYR A 83 13.93 -17.14 2.35
CA TYR A 83 13.29 -17.72 3.52
C TYR A 83 13.77 -19.16 3.76
N VAL A 84 14.01 -19.50 5.02
CA VAL A 84 14.49 -20.79 5.51
C VAL A 84 13.53 -21.38 6.54
N THR A 85 13.69 -22.65 6.88
CA THR A 85 12.80 -23.32 7.85
C THR A 85 13.04 -22.83 9.28
N GLY A 86 14.27 -22.46 9.61
CA GLY A 86 14.62 -21.97 10.95
C GLY A 86 16.01 -21.34 11.01
N PRO A 87 16.36 -20.72 12.11
CA PRO A 87 17.68 -20.15 12.33
C PRO A 87 18.78 -21.18 12.11
N GLY A 88 19.80 -20.84 11.31
CA GLY A 88 20.92 -21.72 10.99
C GLY A 88 20.67 -22.74 9.87
N ASP A 89 19.45 -22.83 9.34
CA ASP A 89 19.20 -23.61 8.12
C ASP A 89 19.67 -22.82 6.88
N SER A 90 20.58 -23.44 6.12
CA SER A 90 21.14 -22.83 4.92
C SER A 90 20.39 -23.20 3.64
N SER A 91 19.34 -24.04 3.73
CA SER A 91 18.57 -24.47 2.57
C SER A 91 17.34 -23.57 2.36
N PRO A 92 17.20 -22.91 1.20
CA PRO A 92 16.03 -22.08 0.94
C PRO A 92 14.74 -22.89 0.96
N LYS A 93 13.77 -22.42 1.71
CA LYS A 93 12.40 -22.97 1.71
C LYS A 93 11.54 -22.29 0.66
N GLY A 94 11.80 -21.01 0.44
CA GLY A 94 11.13 -20.22 -0.58
C GLY A 94 11.73 -18.83 -0.71
N PHE A 95 11.14 -18.07 -1.63
CA PHE A 95 11.58 -16.71 -1.93
C PHE A 95 10.37 -15.77 -2.00
N ARG A 96 10.63 -14.46 -1.88
CA ARG A 96 9.61 -13.43 -2.03
C ARG A 96 10.14 -12.24 -2.83
N ASP A 97 9.33 -11.77 -3.76
CA ASP A 97 9.54 -10.52 -4.49
C ASP A 97 8.30 -9.62 -4.29
N GLY A 98 8.49 -8.50 -3.62
CA GLY A 98 7.35 -7.69 -3.16
C GLY A 98 6.36 -8.54 -2.36
N ASP A 99 5.13 -8.67 -2.84
CA ASP A 99 4.07 -9.51 -2.27
C ASP A 99 3.94 -10.89 -2.94
N THR A 100 4.83 -11.20 -3.89
CA THR A 100 4.77 -12.45 -4.64
C THR A 100 5.70 -13.48 -4.02
N TRP A 101 5.18 -14.68 -3.78
CA TRP A 101 5.89 -15.77 -3.15
C TRP A 101 6.29 -16.84 -4.14
N TYR A 102 7.41 -17.53 -3.87
CA TYR A 102 7.97 -18.58 -4.72
C TYR A 102 8.44 -19.75 -3.86
N PHE A 103 8.20 -20.96 -4.33
CA PHE A 103 8.76 -22.17 -3.74
C PHE A 103 10.28 -22.23 -3.89
N SER A 104 10.92 -23.16 -3.17
CA SER A 104 12.37 -23.37 -3.24
C SER A 104 12.89 -23.71 -4.65
N ASP A 105 12.04 -24.27 -5.51
CA ASP A 105 12.36 -24.55 -6.92
C ASP A 105 12.12 -23.37 -7.86
N GLY A 106 11.68 -22.22 -7.33
CA GLY A 106 11.42 -21.00 -8.08
C GLY A 106 10.01 -20.92 -8.67
N ARG A 107 9.15 -21.92 -8.57
CA ARG A 107 7.77 -21.82 -9.03
C ARG A 107 7.01 -20.83 -8.17
N GLN A 108 6.20 -19.97 -8.80
CA GLN A 108 5.35 -19.03 -8.09
C GLN A 108 4.29 -19.76 -7.26
N ALA A 109 4.12 -19.33 -6.02
CA ALA A 109 3.05 -19.75 -5.13
C ALA A 109 1.92 -18.72 -5.15
N ASN A 110 0.68 -19.20 -5.13
CA ASN A 110 -0.50 -18.33 -5.07
C ASN A 110 -0.65 -17.64 -3.70
N ASP A 111 -0.07 -18.23 -2.65
CA ASP A 111 -0.11 -17.73 -1.28
C ASP A 111 1.18 -18.13 -0.55
N GLY A 112 1.69 -17.25 0.30
CA GLY A 112 2.84 -17.51 1.15
C GLY A 112 2.63 -18.71 2.09
N ASN A 113 1.43 -18.94 2.57
CA ASN A 113 1.08 -20.09 3.42
C ASN A 113 1.35 -21.44 2.76
N LEU A 114 1.28 -21.53 1.42
CA LEU A 114 1.62 -22.75 0.69
C LEU A 114 3.09 -23.15 0.83
N ILE A 115 3.97 -22.15 0.98
CA ILE A 115 5.40 -22.36 1.20
C ILE A 115 5.64 -22.87 2.62
N PHE A 116 4.89 -22.37 3.56
CA PHE A 116 5.08 -22.66 4.98
C PHE A 116 4.50 -24.01 5.39
N GLY A 117 3.51 -24.53 4.64
CA GLY A 117 2.94 -25.86 4.89
C GLY A 117 2.45 -26.06 6.32
N GLY A 118 2.01 -24.99 6.99
CA GLY A 118 1.65 -24.98 8.41
C GLY A 118 2.84 -24.92 9.38
N GLY A 119 4.07 -24.85 8.86
CA GLY A 119 5.29 -24.65 9.67
C GLY A 119 5.70 -23.18 9.78
N VAL A 120 6.53 -22.88 10.75
CA VAL A 120 7.15 -21.57 10.89
C VAL A 120 8.27 -21.44 9.85
N VAL A 121 8.21 -20.38 9.03
CA VAL A 121 9.29 -20.05 8.09
C VAL A 121 9.93 -18.75 8.51
N THR A 122 11.24 -18.74 8.58
CA THR A 122 12.02 -17.61 9.04
C THR A 122 12.77 -17.00 7.87
N PRO A 123 12.84 -15.66 7.74
CA PRO A 123 13.74 -15.02 6.79
C PRO A 123 15.18 -15.46 7.05
N PHE A 124 15.96 -15.59 5.98
CA PHE A 124 17.40 -15.76 6.12
C PHE A 124 18.00 -14.41 6.49
N LEU A 125 18.47 -14.28 7.73
CA LEU A 125 18.94 -13.05 8.32
C LEU A 125 20.46 -12.96 8.22
N PHE A 126 20.95 -11.77 7.95
CA PHE A 126 22.37 -11.49 7.80
C PHE A 126 22.75 -10.24 8.61
N ASP A 127 23.81 -10.34 9.42
CA ASP A 127 24.37 -9.21 10.12
C ASP A 127 25.35 -8.47 9.20
N THR A 128 25.01 -7.27 8.79
CA THR A 128 25.86 -6.45 7.90
C THR A 128 27.12 -5.92 8.58
N VAL A 129 27.19 -5.96 9.91
CA VAL A 129 28.34 -5.48 10.68
C VAL A 129 29.37 -6.60 10.87
N THR A 130 28.91 -7.80 11.24
CA THR A 130 29.79 -8.94 11.46
C THR A 130 30.02 -9.79 10.23
N GLY A 131 29.15 -9.68 9.23
CA GLY A 131 29.16 -10.53 8.03
C GLY A 131 28.67 -11.96 8.29
N ASP A 132 28.09 -12.22 9.45
CA ASP A 132 27.64 -13.55 9.87
C ASP A 132 26.12 -13.71 9.70
N ASN A 133 25.69 -14.96 9.55
CA ASN A 133 24.28 -15.29 9.62
C ASN A 133 23.77 -15.08 11.04
N ILE A 134 22.67 -14.36 11.20
CA ILE A 134 22.08 -14.16 12.50
C ILE A 134 21.28 -15.41 12.86
N SER A 135 21.87 -16.29 13.69
CA SER A 135 21.16 -17.37 14.35
C SER A 135 20.49 -16.90 15.64
N ASP A 136 21.02 -15.85 16.26
CA ASP A 136 20.47 -15.15 17.41
C ASP A 136 19.97 -13.78 16.94
N ILE A 137 18.67 -13.53 17.14
CA ILE A 137 18.01 -12.36 16.58
C ILE A 137 18.43 -11.11 17.35
N ARG A 138 19.39 -10.37 16.80
CA ARG A 138 19.79 -9.04 17.28
C ARG A 138 18.96 -7.99 16.56
N PHE A 139 18.15 -7.28 17.31
CA PHE A 139 17.37 -6.18 16.79
C PHE A 139 18.25 -4.94 16.59
N ASN A 140 18.34 -4.47 15.33
CA ASN A 140 18.98 -3.21 14.99
C ASN A 140 17.97 -2.26 14.35
N PRO A 141 17.52 -1.20 15.03
CA PRO A 141 16.54 -0.26 14.50
C PRO A 141 16.98 0.41 13.18
N GLU A 142 18.27 0.66 13.00
CA GLU A 142 18.79 1.34 11.82
C GLU A 142 18.65 0.51 10.53
N THR A 143 18.66 -0.82 10.66
CA THR A 143 18.49 -1.73 9.53
C THR A 143 17.07 -2.18 9.34
N SER A 144 16.24 -2.11 10.40
CA SER A 144 14.86 -2.58 10.43
C SER A 144 13.85 -1.53 9.96
N PHE A 145 14.15 -0.26 10.17
CA PHE A 145 13.24 0.84 9.88
C PHE A 145 13.80 1.82 8.86
N GLU A 146 12.90 2.49 8.19
CA GLU A 146 13.17 3.60 7.29
C GLU A 146 12.12 4.70 7.47
N ASP A 147 12.37 5.88 6.92
CA ASP A 147 11.38 6.95 6.94
C ASP A 147 10.20 6.60 6.01
N TYR A 148 8.99 6.92 6.46
CA TYR A 148 7.80 6.77 5.63
C TYR A 148 7.93 7.60 4.35
N THR A 149 7.67 6.99 3.21
CA THR A 149 7.66 7.69 1.92
C THR A 149 6.32 8.40 1.74
N PRO A 150 6.29 9.75 1.70
CA PRO A 150 5.05 10.48 1.54
C PRO A 150 4.32 10.12 0.25
N GLN A 151 3.01 9.90 0.35
CA GLN A 151 2.14 9.59 -0.78
C GLN A 151 1.60 10.87 -1.39
N VAL A 152 1.65 10.99 -2.73
CA VAL A 152 1.11 12.13 -3.48
C VAL A 152 0.05 11.61 -4.44
N ASN A 153 -1.17 12.16 -4.33
CA ASN A 153 -2.30 11.80 -5.16
C ASN A 153 -2.74 12.97 -6.03
N TRP A 154 -2.91 12.71 -7.31
CA TRP A 154 -3.43 13.64 -8.29
C TRP A 154 -4.87 13.26 -8.62
N LEU A 155 -5.80 14.19 -8.36
CA LEU A 155 -7.23 13.97 -8.37
C LEU A 155 -7.88 14.93 -9.38
N PRO A 156 -7.84 14.63 -10.69
CA PRO A 156 -8.55 15.40 -11.69
C PRO A 156 -10.06 15.23 -11.53
N ARG A 157 -10.80 16.32 -11.82
CA ARG A 157 -12.25 16.38 -11.90
C ARG A 157 -12.65 17.09 -13.15
N LEU A 158 -13.34 16.40 -14.02
CA LEU A 158 -13.80 16.93 -15.28
C LEU A 158 -15.32 16.84 -15.34
N ALA A 159 -15.99 17.93 -15.58
CA ALA A 159 -17.43 17.92 -15.81
C ALA A 159 -17.76 18.71 -17.06
N PHE A 160 -18.69 18.19 -17.80
CA PHE A 160 -19.20 18.75 -19.04
C PHE A 160 -20.73 18.79 -18.99
N SER A 161 -21.31 19.90 -19.44
CA SER A 161 -22.75 20.03 -19.57
C SER A 161 -23.08 20.73 -20.88
N PHE A 162 -24.02 20.14 -21.60
CA PHE A 162 -24.45 20.64 -22.89
C PHE A 162 -25.97 20.80 -22.92
N PRO A 163 -26.52 22.03 -22.96
CA PRO A 163 -27.93 22.28 -23.15
C PRO A 163 -28.30 21.96 -24.61
N ILE A 164 -29.07 20.89 -24.78
CA ILE A 164 -29.59 20.48 -26.11
C ILE A 164 -30.72 21.40 -26.52
N SER A 165 -31.56 21.80 -25.56
CA SER A 165 -32.67 22.73 -25.73
C SER A 165 -32.88 23.56 -24.46
N GLN A 166 -33.92 24.37 -24.38
CA GLN A 166 -34.32 25.11 -23.17
C GLN A 166 -34.75 24.16 -22.04
N ASP A 167 -35.20 22.97 -22.39
CA ASP A 167 -35.76 21.99 -21.45
C ASP A 167 -34.91 20.72 -21.33
N ALA A 168 -33.86 20.57 -22.13
CA ALA A 168 -33.04 19.36 -22.18
C ALA A 168 -31.56 19.66 -22.01
N ASN A 169 -30.91 18.93 -21.14
CA ASN A 169 -29.48 19.04 -20.86
C ASN A 169 -28.83 17.66 -20.81
N PHE A 170 -27.72 17.53 -21.51
CA PHE A 170 -26.78 16.40 -21.38
C PHE A 170 -25.66 16.77 -20.45
N PHE A 171 -25.21 15.84 -19.63
CA PHE A 171 -24.04 16.02 -18.77
C PHE A 171 -23.17 14.78 -18.74
N ALA A 172 -21.90 14.99 -18.51
CA ALA A 172 -20.94 13.94 -18.23
C ALA A 172 -19.94 14.42 -17.18
N HIS A 173 -19.44 13.52 -16.35
CA HIS A 173 -18.31 13.81 -15.51
C HIS A 173 -17.35 12.62 -15.37
N TYR A 174 -16.12 12.95 -15.03
CA TYR A 174 -15.03 12.06 -14.74
C TYR A 174 -14.33 12.56 -13.49
N ASP A 175 -14.26 11.72 -12.47
CA ASP A 175 -13.63 12.05 -11.20
C ASP A 175 -12.67 10.95 -10.78
N ILE A 176 -11.52 11.33 -10.22
CA ILE A 176 -10.67 10.44 -9.43
C ILE A 176 -10.79 10.86 -7.98
N LEU A 177 -11.16 9.90 -7.14
CA LEU A 177 -11.31 10.07 -5.71
C LEU A 177 -10.38 9.12 -4.99
N VAL A 178 -9.85 9.53 -3.84
CA VAL A 178 -9.08 8.66 -2.95
C VAL A 178 -9.64 8.74 -1.54
N GLN A 179 -9.60 7.61 -0.84
CA GLN A 179 -9.97 7.51 0.55
C GLN A 179 -8.82 6.83 1.30
N ARG A 180 -8.25 7.55 2.25
CA ARG A 180 -7.21 6.99 3.12
C ARG A 180 -7.79 5.92 4.03
N PRO A 181 -6.97 4.93 4.44
CA PRO A 181 -7.35 3.97 5.46
C PRO A 181 -7.91 4.67 6.70
N PRO A 182 -8.93 4.11 7.35
CA PRO A 182 -9.39 4.59 8.65
C PRO A 182 -8.25 4.61 9.68
N SER A 183 -8.30 5.54 10.63
CA SER A 183 -7.23 5.73 11.63
C SER A 183 -6.95 4.51 12.51
N ASN A 184 -7.94 3.61 12.70
CA ASN A 184 -7.74 2.36 13.42
C ASN A 184 -6.96 1.30 12.63
N TRP A 185 -6.64 1.56 11.37
CA TRP A 185 -5.80 0.74 10.50
C TRP A 185 -4.41 1.36 10.31
N GLU A 186 -4.16 2.49 10.90
CA GLU A 186 -2.82 3.09 10.95
C GLU A 186 -1.92 2.26 11.86
N VAL A 187 -0.66 2.11 11.43
CA VAL A 187 0.36 1.41 12.22
C VAL A 187 0.95 2.38 13.21
N THR A 188 0.98 1.96 14.46
CA THR A 188 1.67 2.69 15.51
C THR A 188 3.03 2.05 15.81
N PRO A 189 4.01 2.78 16.37
CA PRO A 189 5.26 2.18 16.80
C PRO A 189 5.11 1.02 17.78
N LEU A 190 4.00 0.95 18.52
CA LEU A 190 3.70 -0.17 19.43
C LEU A 190 3.35 -1.46 18.68
N ASP A 191 2.81 -1.36 17.47
CA ASP A 191 2.47 -2.53 16.68
C ASP A 191 3.72 -3.31 16.29
N TYR A 192 4.82 -2.62 16.04
CA TYR A 192 6.11 -3.26 15.74
C TYR A 192 6.71 -3.99 16.94
N PHE A 193 6.48 -3.50 18.15
CA PHE A 193 6.93 -4.19 19.37
C PHE A 193 6.33 -5.58 19.50
N TYR A 194 5.12 -5.77 19.00
CA TYR A 194 4.41 -7.05 19.04
C TYR A 194 4.46 -7.85 17.73
N PHE A 195 5.25 -7.42 16.78
CA PHE A 195 5.29 -8.02 15.44
C PHE A 195 5.58 -9.53 15.43
N ASN A 196 6.47 -9.97 16.32
CA ASN A 196 6.86 -11.39 16.42
C ASN A 196 6.08 -12.18 17.49
N VAL A 197 5.04 -11.63 18.07
CA VAL A 197 4.25 -12.33 19.09
C VAL A 197 3.20 -13.21 18.42
N ALA A 198 3.40 -14.51 18.47
CA ALA A 198 2.47 -15.50 17.92
C ALA A 198 1.04 -15.34 18.50
N GLY A 199 0.03 -15.50 17.63
CA GLY A 199 -1.39 -15.47 18.03
C GLY A 199 -1.99 -14.08 18.25
N ARG A 200 -1.27 -13.01 17.93
CA ARG A 200 -1.83 -11.65 17.97
C ARG A 200 -2.55 -11.27 16.69
N THR A 201 -3.37 -10.24 16.81
CA THR A 201 -4.06 -9.57 15.70
C THR A 201 -3.07 -9.24 14.58
N PRO A 202 -3.50 -9.34 13.31
CA PRO A 202 -2.64 -8.97 12.20
C PRO A 202 -2.14 -7.53 12.37
N VAL A 203 -0.87 -7.32 12.09
CA VAL A 203 -0.25 -6.00 12.08
C VAL A 203 -0.68 -5.30 10.80
N ASN A 204 -1.12 -4.06 10.93
CA ASN A 204 -1.45 -3.25 9.77
C ASN A 204 -0.17 -2.91 8.97
N ASN A 205 -0.31 -2.75 7.67
CA ASN A 205 0.78 -2.28 6.82
C ASN A 205 0.79 -0.74 6.79
N ALA A 206 1.87 -0.14 7.25
CA ALA A 206 2.02 1.32 7.24
C ALA A 206 2.04 1.92 5.83
N ASN A 207 2.43 1.12 4.82
CA ASN A 207 2.53 1.54 3.43
C ASN A 207 1.24 1.27 2.63
N LEU A 208 0.10 1.05 3.29
CA LEU A 208 -1.19 0.94 2.60
C LEU A 208 -1.42 2.16 1.70
N LEU A 209 -1.73 1.88 0.44
CA LEU A 209 -2.19 2.92 -0.48
C LEU A 209 -3.63 3.31 -0.12
N PRO A 210 -4.02 4.56 -0.38
CA PRO A 210 -5.41 4.95 -0.24
C PRO A 210 -6.27 4.22 -1.29
N GLU A 211 -7.45 3.80 -0.89
CA GLU A 211 -8.44 3.28 -1.84
C GLU A 211 -8.72 4.34 -2.90
N ARG A 212 -8.70 3.93 -4.16
CA ARG A 212 -8.90 4.81 -5.31
C ARG A 212 -10.15 4.41 -6.07
N VAL A 213 -10.99 5.40 -6.36
CA VAL A 213 -12.18 5.25 -7.19
C VAL A 213 -12.04 6.13 -8.42
N VAL A 214 -12.22 5.55 -9.58
CA VAL A 214 -12.40 6.29 -10.85
C VAL A 214 -13.87 6.22 -11.19
N ASP A 215 -14.53 7.38 -11.23
CA ASP A 215 -15.98 7.51 -11.45
C ASP A 215 -16.24 8.17 -12.81
N TYR A 216 -17.04 7.51 -13.63
CA TYR A 216 -17.54 8.01 -14.90
C TYR A 216 -19.06 8.05 -14.83
N GLU A 217 -19.66 9.20 -15.09
CA GLU A 217 -21.11 9.32 -15.22
C GLU A 217 -21.46 10.09 -16.47
N VAL A 218 -22.47 9.61 -17.17
CA VAL A 218 -23.12 10.33 -18.26
C VAL A 218 -24.62 10.37 -17.97
N GLY A 219 -25.26 11.46 -18.32
CA GLY A 219 -26.67 11.58 -18.05
C GLY A 219 -27.37 12.61 -18.93
N PHE A 220 -28.68 12.51 -18.89
CA PHE A 220 -29.58 13.37 -19.62
C PHE A 220 -30.70 13.81 -18.68
N GLN A 221 -31.03 15.09 -18.72
CA GLN A 221 -32.11 15.66 -17.95
C GLN A 221 -33.08 16.38 -18.89
N GLN A 222 -34.38 16.08 -18.76
CA GLN A 222 -35.45 16.68 -19.53
C GLN A 222 -36.48 17.29 -18.58
N ARG A 223 -36.77 18.56 -18.72
CA ARG A 223 -37.95 19.17 -18.10
C ARG A 223 -39.17 18.79 -18.91
N LEU A 224 -40.14 18.19 -18.26
CA LEU A 224 -41.40 17.77 -18.90
C LEU A 224 -42.48 18.86 -18.86
N ASN A 225 -42.50 19.61 -17.75
CA ASN A 225 -43.39 20.76 -17.56
C ASN A 225 -42.83 21.66 -16.45
N GLN A 226 -43.57 22.67 -15.97
CA GLN A 226 -43.10 23.62 -14.97
C GLN A 226 -42.81 22.95 -13.60
N ASN A 227 -43.42 21.81 -13.33
CA ASN A 227 -43.36 21.14 -12.02
C ASN A 227 -42.65 19.75 -12.07
N SER A 228 -42.25 19.28 -13.25
CA SER A 228 -41.72 17.93 -13.42
C SER A 228 -40.50 17.90 -14.32
N ALA A 229 -39.49 17.15 -13.91
CA ALA A 229 -38.31 16.85 -14.71
C ALA A 229 -37.96 15.36 -14.59
N LEU A 230 -37.35 14.83 -15.62
CA LEU A 230 -36.84 13.47 -15.71
C LEU A 230 -35.32 13.53 -15.86
N LYS A 231 -34.61 12.73 -15.06
CA LYS A 231 -33.17 12.55 -15.17
C LYS A 231 -32.86 11.08 -15.35
N PHE A 232 -32.09 10.78 -16.40
CA PHE A 232 -31.45 9.48 -16.59
C PHE A 232 -29.96 9.65 -16.44
N SER A 233 -29.31 8.73 -15.71
CA SER A 233 -27.85 8.67 -15.70
C SER A 233 -27.39 7.22 -15.70
N ALA A 234 -26.25 7.00 -16.32
CA ALA A 234 -25.48 5.78 -16.28
C ALA A 234 -24.11 6.10 -15.71
N TYR A 235 -23.63 5.27 -14.83
CA TYR A 235 -22.30 5.44 -14.25
C TYR A 235 -21.53 4.13 -14.29
N TYR A 236 -20.19 4.27 -14.36
CA TYR A 236 -19.24 3.19 -14.21
C TYR A 236 -18.19 3.60 -13.19
N ARG A 237 -17.95 2.74 -12.21
CA ARG A 237 -16.96 2.96 -11.16
C ARG A 237 -15.95 1.83 -11.12
N GLU A 238 -14.69 2.22 -11.11
CA GLU A 238 -13.58 1.30 -10.95
C GLU A 238 -12.94 1.54 -9.58
N PHE A 239 -12.90 0.49 -8.76
CA PHE A 239 -12.27 0.51 -7.44
C PHE A 239 -10.90 -0.13 -7.53
N ARG A 240 -9.87 0.54 -7.01
CA ARG A 240 -8.49 0.07 -6.94
C ARG A 240 -7.94 0.24 -5.53
N ASP A 241 -6.89 -0.52 -5.22
CA ASP A 241 -6.16 -0.45 -3.95
C ASP A 241 -7.08 -0.68 -2.73
N MET A 242 -8.12 -1.51 -2.91
CA MET A 242 -9.03 -1.87 -1.82
C MET A 242 -8.28 -2.67 -0.77
N ILE A 243 -8.42 -2.25 0.50
CA ILE A 243 -7.74 -2.88 1.61
C ILE A 243 -8.32 -4.27 1.86
N GLN A 244 -7.45 -5.26 1.89
CA GLN A 244 -7.80 -6.65 2.19
C GLN A 244 -7.00 -7.17 3.37
N ARG A 245 -7.63 -7.97 4.20
CA ARG A 245 -6.95 -8.75 5.22
C ARG A 245 -6.48 -10.06 4.59
N ARG A 246 -5.16 -10.32 4.66
CA ARG A 246 -4.59 -11.62 4.33
C ARG A 246 -4.31 -12.37 5.63
N THR A 247 -4.62 -13.64 5.68
CA THR A 247 -4.31 -14.56 6.79
C THR A 247 -3.20 -15.48 6.35
#